data_70a4211bbfaf9b662d2ba02cd7035687
#
_entry.id   70a4211bbfaf9b662d2ba02cd7035687
#
_cell.length_a   1.000
_cell.length_b   1.000
_cell.length_c   1.000
_cell.angle_alpha   90.00
_cell.angle_beta   90.00
_cell.angle_gamma   90.00
#
_symmetry.space_group_name_H-M   'P 1'
#
loop_
_entity.id
_entity.type
_entity.pdbx_description
1 polymer ?
#
loop_
_entity_poly.entity_id
_entity_poly.type
_entity_poly.pdbx_seq_one_letter_code
_entity_poly.pdbx_strand_id
1 'polypeptide(L)'
;MPKKCSNYHTIALISHASKVMLKILQARLQQYVNHELPDVQAGFRKGSGTRYQIANICLIMEKAREFQKNIYFCFINYAKAFDCVDHNKLWKILK
;
A
#
# COMPACT_ATOMS: atom_id res chain seq x y z
N MET A 1 12.23 25.28 -1.59
CA MET A 1 11.38 24.46 -2.49
C MET A 1 12.18 23.30 -3.08
N PRO A 2 11.63 22.09 -3.05
CA PRO A 2 12.28 20.98 -3.70
C PRO A 2 12.28 21.18 -5.22
N LYS A 3 13.46 21.32 -5.81
CA LYS A 3 13.62 21.51 -7.25
C LYS A 3 14.13 20.26 -7.98
N LYS A 4 14.48 19.21 -7.22
CA LYS A 4 14.97 17.95 -7.81
C LYS A 4 13.79 17.05 -8.16
N CYS A 5 13.80 16.44 -9.34
CA CYS A 5 12.78 15.48 -9.77
C CYS A 5 12.59 14.31 -8.80
N SER A 6 13.64 13.93 -8.07
CA SER A 6 13.57 12.88 -7.05
C SER A 6 12.64 13.21 -5.88
N ASN A 7 12.32 14.50 -5.67
CA ASN A 7 11.43 14.94 -4.58
C ASN A 7 9.95 14.93 -4.96
N TYR A 8 9.62 14.57 -6.20
CA TYR A 8 8.25 14.55 -6.72
C TYR A 8 7.79 13.13 -7.02
N HIS A 9 6.51 12.88 -6.76
CA HIS A 9 5.84 11.66 -7.19
C HIS A 9 5.17 11.90 -8.53
N THR A 10 5.26 10.94 -9.45
CA THR A 10 4.60 11.02 -10.75
C THR A 10 3.11 10.73 -10.62
N ILE A 11 2.31 11.45 -11.39
CA ILE A 11 0.87 11.25 -11.50
C ILE A 11 0.54 10.98 -12.97
N ALA A 12 -0.09 9.83 -13.25
CA ALA A 12 -0.52 9.49 -14.60
C ALA A 12 -1.82 10.21 -14.94
N LEU A 13 -1.81 10.96 -16.04
CA LEU A 13 -3.01 11.61 -16.58
C LEU A 13 -3.53 10.77 -17.75
N ILE A 14 -4.70 10.18 -17.56
CA ILE A 14 -5.31 9.28 -18.55
C ILE A 14 -6.73 9.73 -18.88
N SER A 15 -7.27 9.24 -20.00
CA SER A 15 -8.64 9.56 -20.42
C SER A 15 -9.68 9.01 -19.42
N HIS A 16 -10.88 9.58 -19.42
CA HIS A 16 -11.97 9.10 -18.57
C HIS A 16 -12.38 7.65 -18.92
N ALA A 17 -12.37 7.29 -20.21
CA ALA A 17 -12.67 5.93 -20.65
C ALA A 17 -11.67 4.92 -20.07
N SER A 18 -10.36 5.25 -20.08
CA SER A 18 -9.32 4.44 -19.49
C SER A 18 -9.49 4.31 -17.98
N LYS A 19 -9.87 5.37 -17.29
CA LYS A 19 -10.16 5.34 -15.85
C LYS A 19 -11.30 4.39 -15.51
N VAL A 20 -12.38 4.39 -16.29
CA VAL A 20 -13.51 3.48 -16.11
C VAL A 20 -13.06 2.02 -16.27
N MET A 21 -12.32 1.72 -17.33
CA MET A 21 -11.78 0.38 -17.58
C MET A 21 -10.87 -0.09 -16.43
N LEU A 22 -9.99 0.79 -15.94
CA LEU A 22 -9.10 0.47 -14.82
C LEU A 22 -9.88 0.19 -13.53
N LYS A 23 -10.96 0.91 -13.28
CA LYS A 23 -11.84 0.64 -12.13
C LYS A 23 -12.51 -0.72 -12.21
N ILE A 24 -12.93 -1.13 -13.40
CA ILE A 24 -13.52 -2.47 -13.62
C ILE A 24 -12.49 -3.55 -13.33
N LEU A 25 -11.28 -3.41 -13.86
CA LEU A 25 -10.17 -4.34 -13.60
C LEU A 25 -9.80 -4.37 -12.12
N GLN A 26 -9.73 -3.21 -11.48
CA GLN A 26 -9.45 -3.09 -10.05
C GLN A 26 -10.49 -3.86 -9.20
N ALA A 27 -11.78 -3.69 -9.53
CA ALA A 27 -12.84 -4.38 -8.81
C ALA A 27 -12.73 -5.91 -8.92
N ARG A 28 -12.35 -6.40 -10.11
CA ARG A 28 -12.15 -7.84 -10.32
C ARG A 28 -10.91 -8.38 -9.60
N LEU A 29 -9.81 -7.64 -9.64
CA LEU A 29 -8.55 -8.04 -9.01
C LEU A 29 -8.60 -7.90 -7.48
N GLN A 30 -9.41 -7.00 -6.95
CA GLN A 30 -9.47 -6.73 -5.51
C GLN A 30 -9.82 -7.97 -4.69
N GLN A 31 -10.67 -8.84 -5.22
CA GLN A 31 -11.04 -10.09 -4.56
C GLN A 31 -9.84 -11.02 -4.35
N TYR A 32 -8.96 -11.10 -5.34
CA TYR A 32 -7.76 -11.93 -5.27
C TYR A 32 -6.67 -11.27 -4.42
N VAL A 33 -6.46 -9.99 -4.61
CA VAL A 33 -5.41 -9.21 -3.91
C VAL A 33 -5.63 -9.23 -2.40
N ASN A 34 -6.87 -9.13 -1.93
CA ASN A 34 -7.17 -9.16 -0.50
C ASN A 34 -6.73 -10.46 0.18
N HIS A 35 -6.77 -11.58 -0.55
CA HIS A 35 -6.30 -12.86 -0.03
C HIS A 35 -4.77 -13.00 -0.05
N GLU A 36 -4.12 -12.36 -1.02
CA GLU A 36 -2.68 -12.47 -1.21
C GLU A 36 -1.88 -11.48 -0.36
N LEU A 37 -2.49 -10.38 0.07
CA LEU A 37 -1.80 -9.38 0.87
C LEU A 37 -1.57 -9.88 2.31
N PRO A 38 -0.34 -9.74 2.84
CA PRO A 38 -0.10 -10.06 4.24
C PRO A 38 -0.87 -9.13 5.16
N ASP A 39 -1.25 -9.65 6.32
CA ASP A 39 -2.03 -8.87 7.31
C ASP A 39 -1.32 -7.62 7.82
N VAL A 40 0.01 -7.63 7.77
CA VAL A 40 0.83 -6.49 8.19
C VAL A 40 0.88 -5.36 7.15
N GLN A 41 0.34 -5.59 5.94
CA GLN A 41 0.33 -4.57 4.89
C GLN A 41 -0.62 -3.43 5.26
N ALA A 42 -0.06 -2.22 5.46
CA ALA A 42 -0.83 -1.04 5.85
C ALA A 42 -1.26 -0.19 4.66
N GLY A 43 -0.39 -0.04 3.66
CA GLY A 43 -0.64 0.81 2.50
C GLY A 43 -1.47 0.15 1.42
N PHE A 44 -2.26 0.95 0.71
CA PHE A 44 -3.04 0.54 -0.48
C PHE A 44 -4.04 -0.58 -0.24
N ARG A 45 -4.48 -0.77 0.99
CA ARG A 45 -5.46 -1.77 1.37
C ARG A 45 -6.81 -1.10 1.65
N LYS A 46 -7.87 -1.62 1.04
CA LYS A 46 -9.23 -1.12 1.25
C LYS A 46 -9.64 -1.26 2.72
N GLY A 47 -10.21 -0.21 3.28
CA GLY A 47 -10.66 -0.19 4.67
C GLY A 47 -9.58 0.05 5.71
N SER A 48 -8.32 0.21 5.30
CA SER A 48 -7.19 0.43 6.20
C SER A 48 -6.65 1.86 6.02
N GLY A 49 -7.32 2.82 6.66
CA GLY A 49 -6.85 4.22 6.69
C GLY A 49 -5.81 4.45 7.78
N THR A 50 -5.20 5.63 7.74
CA THR A 50 -4.17 6.03 8.71
C THR A 50 -4.67 5.94 10.15
N ARG A 51 -5.89 6.37 10.40
CA ARG A 51 -6.51 6.30 11.75
C ARG A 51 -6.60 4.86 12.26
N TYR A 52 -6.99 3.95 11.38
CA TYR A 52 -7.08 2.52 11.71
C TYR A 52 -5.71 1.95 12.08
N GLN A 53 -4.68 2.29 11.33
CA GLN A 53 -3.33 1.82 11.60
C GLN A 53 -2.76 2.41 12.89
N ILE A 54 -3.01 3.68 13.18
CA ILE A 54 -2.61 4.32 14.44
C ILE A 54 -3.30 3.62 15.62
N ALA A 55 -4.59 3.33 15.51
CA ALA A 55 -5.34 2.61 16.54
C ALA A 55 -4.76 1.22 16.80
N ASN A 56 -4.40 0.49 15.73
CA ASN A 56 -3.77 -0.82 15.87
C ASN A 56 -2.43 -0.76 16.60
N ILE A 57 -1.59 0.22 16.27
CA ILE A 57 -0.30 0.42 16.93
C ILE A 57 -0.51 0.74 18.41
N CYS A 58 -1.45 1.63 18.73
CA CYS A 58 -1.78 1.96 20.12
C CYS A 58 -2.24 0.74 20.90
N LEU A 59 -3.09 -0.10 20.33
CA LEU A 59 -3.54 -1.34 20.95
C LEU A 59 -2.37 -2.29 21.25
N ILE A 60 -1.47 -2.46 20.28
CA ILE A 60 -0.29 -3.31 20.46
C ILE A 60 0.60 -2.77 21.59
N MET A 61 0.80 -1.45 21.64
CA MET A 61 1.59 -0.82 22.69
C MET A 61 0.96 -0.98 24.08
N GLU A 62 -0.35 -0.83 24.18
CA GLU A 62 -1.08 -1.05 25.42
C GLU A 62 -0.97 -2.49 25.90
N LYS A 63 -1.15 -3.45 24.99
CA LYS A 63 -1.00 -4.87 25.29
C LYS A 63 0.43 -5.21 25.73
N ALA A 64 1.42 -4.65 25.06
CA ALA A 64 2.82 -4.86 25.43
C ALA A 64 3.12 -4.33 26.83
N ARG A 65 2.57 -3.16 27.18
CA ARG A 65 2.72 -2.58 28.52
C ARG A 65 2.04 -3.43 29.58
N GLU A 66 0.83 -3.91 29.30
CA GLU A 66 0.08 -4.78 30.20
C GLU A 66 0.84 -6.08 30.54
N PHE A 67 1.47 -6.68 29.54
CA PHE A 67 2.27 -7.91 29.73
C PHE A 67 3.74 -7.66 30.00
N GLN A 68 4.15 -6.41 30.16
CA GLN A 68 5.55 -5.99 30.42
C GLN A 68 6.54 -6.55 29.39
N LYS A 69 6.14 -6.56 28.11
CA LYS A 69 6.97 -7.05 27.01
C LYS A 69 7.48 -5.88 26.16
N ASN A 70 8.73 -5.99 25.73
CA ASN A 70 9.30 -5.05 24.79
C ASN A 70 8.80 -5.38 23.38
N ILE A 71 8.41 -4.35 22.62
CA ILE A 71 8.01 -4.47 21.23
C ILE A 71 8.89 -3.57 20.37
N TYR A 72 9.26 -4.07 19.21
CA TYR A 72 10.05 -3.37 18.22
C TYR A 72 9.21 -3.21 16.95
N PHE A 73 9.11 -1.98 16.44
CA PHE A 73 8.39 -1.69 15.21
C PHE A 73 9.38 -1.43 14.07
N CYS A 74 9.07 -1.93 12.90
CA CYS A 74 9.77 -1.61 11.67
C CYS A 74 8.74 -1.12 10.64
N PHE A 75 8.94 0.11 10.16
CA PHE A 75 8.07 0.70 9.13
C PHE A 75 8.81 0.70 7.80
N ILE A 76 8.19 0.11 6.79
CA ILE A 76 8.76 0.02 5.45
C ILE A 76 7.89 0.85 4.50
N ASN A 77 8.50 1.85 3.89
CA ASN A 77 7.84 2.71 2.91
C ASN A 77 8.75 2.93 1.71
N TYR A 78 8.37 2.38 0.57
CA TYR A 78 9.15 2.54 -0.66
C TYR A 78 8.97 3.94 -1.24
N ALA A 79 10.06 4.62 -1.54
CA ALA A 79 10.04 5.99 -2.03
C ALA A 79 9.36 6.16 -3.39
N LYS A 80 9.55 5.20 -4.29
CA LYS A 80 9.01 5.24 -5.67
C LYS A 80 8.56 3.85 -6.10
N ALA A 81 7.59 3.29 -5.38
CA ALA A 81 7.13 1.92 -5.61
C ALA A 81 6.62 1.69 -7.04
N PHE A 82 5.82 2.62 -7.57
CA PHE A 82 5.24 2.48 -8.91
C PHE A 82 6.27 2.67 -10.03
N ASP A 83 7.23 3.56 -9.83
CA ASP A 83 8.26 3.85 -10.85
C ASP A 83 9.29 2.71 -10.96
N CYS A 84 9.42 1.89 -9.95
CA CYS A 84 10.38 0.79 -9.88
C CYS A 84 9.82 -0.57 -10.29
N VAL A 85 8.57 -0.64 -10.74
CA VAL A 85 7.92 -1.90 -11.15
C VAL A 85 8.48 -2.38 -12.49
N ASP A 86 8.96 -3.63 -12.52
CA ASP A 86 9.34 -4.31 -13.75
C ASP A 86 8.07 -4.83 -14.45
N HIS A 87 7.70 -4.17 -15.54
CA HIS A 87 6.48 -4.49 -16.28
C HIS A 87 6.46 -5.92 -16.82
N ASN A 88 7.59 -6.44 -17.28
CA ASN A 88 7.68 -7.80 -17.81
C ASN A 88 7.40 -8.85 -16.72
N LYS A 89 7.95 -8.64 -15.54
CA LYS A 89 7.69 -9.52 -14.40
C LYS A 89 6.26 -9.41 -13.92
N LEU A 90 5.71 -8.20 -13.90
CA LEU A 90 4.33 -7.95 -13.53
C LEU A 90 3.35 -8.73 -14.44
N TRP A 91 3.55 -8.67 -15.74
CA TRP A 91 2.71 -9.39 -16.68
C TRP A 91 2.79 -10.92 -16.52
N LYS A 92 3.95 -11.44 -16.15
CA LYS A 92 4.10 -12.87 -15.85
C LYS A 92 3.31 -13.29 -14.60
N ILE A 93 3.25 -12.44 -13.60
CA ILE A 93 2.50 -12.71 -12.37
C ILE A 93 0.99 -12.66 -12.63
N LEU A 94 0.54 -11.70 -13.45
CA LEU A 94 -0.89 -11.52 -13.76
C LEU A 94 -1.47 -12.57 -14.71
N LYS A 95 -0.65 -13.35 -15.38
CA LYS A 95 -1.08 -14.48 -16.18
C LYS A 95 -1.40 -15.67 -15.28
#